data_bbe6a40163ae5a61ac3e0752a050cb08
#
_entry.id   bbe6a40163ae5a61ac3e0752a050cb08
#
_cell.length_a   1.000
_cell.length_b   1.000
_cell.length_c   1.000
_cell.angle_alpha   90.00
_cell.angle_beta   90.00
_cell.angle_gamma   90.00
#
_symmetry.space_group_name_H-M   'P 1'
#
loop_
_entity.id
_entity.type
_entity.pdbx_description
1 polymer ?
#
loop_
_entity_poly.entity_id
_entity_poly.type
_entity_poly.pdbx_seq_one_letter_code
_entity_poly.pdbx_strand_id
1 'polypeptide(L)'
;MKINKEGYIIIGTTGAIFLAIWLLVYFLIDTPSLYPWVVAALLAVLWFFVAAFFREPRRVQIHDESLLFSPCDGRVVVTEVVHEDEYIKQDMLQISIFMSVTNVHVNWMPVAGVVEYFKHHHGRF
;
A
#
# COMPACT_ATOMS: atom_id res chain seq x y z
N MET A 1 8.13 -12.01 -6.50
CA MET A 1 7.47 -10.72 -6.21
C MET A 1 6.89 -10.22 -7.51
N LYS A 2 5.64 -9.84 -7.54
CA LYS A 2 4.99 -9.20 -8.69
C LYS A 2 4.46 -7.82 -8.26
N ILE A 3 4.08 -7.01 -9.22
CA ILE A 3 3.35 -5.76 -8.98
C ILE A 3 1.85 -6.08 -9.06
N ASN A 4 1.07 -5.54 -8.12
CA ASN A 4 -0.37 -5.67 -8.15
C ASN A 4 -0.94 -4.91 -9.36
N LYS A 5 -1.99 -5.46 -9.97
CA LYS A 5 -2.62 -4.90 -11.18
C LYS A 5 -3.11 -3.45 -10.99
N GLU A 6 -3.59 -3.11 -9.80
CA GLU A 6 -4.05 -1.76 -9.47
C GLU A 6 -2.91 -0.73 -9.49
N GLY A 7 -1.66 -1.17 -9.34
CA GLY A 7 -0.48 -0.32 -9.44
C GLY A 7 -0.06 0.03 -10.86
N TYR A 8 -0.45 -0.72 -11.89
CA TYR A 8 0.09 -0.51 -13.24
C TYR A 8 -0.21 0.88 -13.80
N ILE A 9 -1.43 1.37 -13.64
CA ILE A 9 -1.82 2.70 -14.10
C ILE A 9 -1.05 3.78 -13.34
N ILE A 10 -0.98 3.67 -12.02
CA ILE A 10 -0.31 4.67 -11.17
C ILE A 10 1.20 4.69 -11.46
N ILE A 11 1.86 3.54 -11.54
CA ILE A 11 3.29 3.44 -11.87
C ILE A 11 3.57 3.98 -13.27
N GLY A 12 2.71 3.65 -14.25
CA GLY A 12 2.86 4.12 -15.62
C GLY A 12 2.66 5.64 -15.74
N THR A 13 1.61 6.19 -15.15
CA THR A 13 1.32 7.63 -15.19
C THR A 13 2.36 8.44 -14.43
N THR A 14 2.76 8.02 -13.25
CA THR A 14 3.83 8.70 -12.48
C THR A 14 5.16 8.62 -13.19
N GLY A 15 5.50 7.49 -13.83
CA GLY A 15 6.71 7.36 -14.66
C GLY A 15 6.70 8.32 -15.86
N ALA A 16 5.57 8.43 -16.58
CA ALA A 16 5.42 9.37 -17.68
C ALA A 16 5.56 10.84 -17.23
N ILE A 17 4.95 11.19 -16.10
CA ILE A 17 5.07 12.55 -15.52
C ILE A 17 6.53 12.84 -15.13
N PHE A 18 7.21 11.91 -14.45
CA PHE A 18 8.61 12.11 -14.05
C PHE A 18 9.55 12.22 -15.24
N LEU A 19 9.31 11.44 -16.29
CA LEU A 19 10.04 11.55 -17.54
C LEU A 19 9.83 12.93 -18.20
N ALA A 20 8.59 13.42 -18.24
CA ALA A 20 8.28 14.74 -18.78
C ALA A 20 8.96 15.87 -17.97
N ILE A 21 8.95 15.77 -16.63
CA ILE A 21 9.66 16.74 -15.76
C ILE A 21 11.16 16.70 -16.05
N TRP A 22 11.75 15.52 -16.14
CA TRP A 22 13.18 15.38 -16.43
C TRP A 22 13.54 15.95 -17.79
N LEU A 23 12.77 15.65 -18.84
CA LEU A 23 12.99 16.22 -20.19
C LEU A 23 12.87 17.74 -20.20
N LEU A 24 11.88 18.30 -19.47
CA LEU A 24 11.73 19.75 -19.34
C LEU A 24 12.97 20.37 -18.72
N VAL A 25 13.45 19.81 -17.61
CA VAL A 25 14.68 20.28 -16.93
C VAL A 25 15.88 20.15 -17.83
N TYR A 26 16.02 19.04 -18.55
CA TYR A 26 17.12 18.77 -19.47
C TYR A 26 17.20 19.81 -20.59
N PHE A 27 16.04 20.17 -21.21
CA PHE A 27 15.99 21.14 -22.29
C PHE A 27 16.05 22.61 -21.84
N LEU A 28 15.64 22.92 -20.60
CA LEU A 28 15.73 24.29 -20.06
C LEU A 28 17.14 24.65 -19.56
N ILE A 29 17.95 23.67 -19.23
CA ILE A 29 19.34 23.89 -18.78
C ILE A 29 20.28 23.75 -19.98
N ASP A 30 20.58 24.86 -20.61
CA ASP A 30 21.37 24.98 -21.84
C ASP A 30 22.90 24.85 -21.63
N THR A 31 23.34 24.19 -20.56
CA THR A 31 24.77 23.97 -20.29
C THR A 31 25.03 22.49 -19.94
N PRO A 32 26.21 21.93 -20.29
CA PRO A 32 26.64 20.61 -19.84
C PRO A 32 26.79 20.61 -18.33
N SER A 33 25.72 20.31 -17.62
CA SER A 33 25.55 20.43 -16.20
C SER A 33 25.19 19.10 -15.56
N LEU A 34 25.59 18.91 -14.31
CA LEU A 34 25.23 17.74 -13.51
C LEU A 34 23.76 17.77 -13.06
N TYR A 35 23.12 18.97 -13.04
CA TYR A 35 21.77 19.15 -12.48
C TYR A 35 20.69 18.25 -13.07
N PRO A 36 20.55 18.12 -14.41
CA PRO A 36 19.53 17.22 -14.98
C PRO A 36 19.68 15.77 -14.53
N TRP A 37 20.90 15.31 -14.33
CA TRP A 37 21.17 13.94 -13.88
C TRP A 37 20.88 13.74 -12.40
N VAL A 38 21.13 14.76 -11.56
CA VAL A 38 20.72 14.74 -10.15
C VAL A 38 19.18 14.68 -10.05
N VAL A 39 18.48 15.50 -10.84
CA VAL A 39 17.01 15.46 -10.91
C VAL A 39 16.52 14.09 -11.38
N ALA A 40 17.12 13.51 -12.41
CA ALA A 40 16.78 12.17 -12.89
C ALA A 40 16.94 11.12 -11.79
N ALA A 41 18.04 11.17 -11.04
CA ALA A 41 18.29 10.23 -9.94
C ALA A 41 17.24 10.37 -8.82
N LEU A 42 16.89 11.59 -8.42
CA LEU A 42 15.85 11.83 -7.41
C LEU A 42 14.47 11.33 -7.88
N LEU A 43 14.08 11.63 -9.11
CA LEU A 43 12.83 11.17 -9.69
C LEU A 43 12.80 9.64 -9.81
N ALA A 44 13.91 8.99 -10.18
CA ALA A 44 14.02 7.55 -10.24
C ALA A 44 13.85 6.90 -8.86
N VAL A 45 14.43 7.48 -7.81
CA VAL A 45 14.25 7.01 -6.42
C VAL A 45 12.78 7.14 -6.00
N LEU A 46 12.14 8.28 -6.25
CA LEU A 46 10.72 8.47 -5.95
C LEU A 46 9.84 7.48 -6.72
N TRP A 47 10.11 7.28 -8.01
CA TRP A 47 9.37 6.30 -8.82
C TRP A 47 9.55 4.87 -8.32
N PHE A 48 10.76 4.52 -7.87
CA PHE A 48 11.01 3.23 -7.23
C PHE A 48 10.15 3.04 -5.97
N PHE A 49 9.99 4.07 -5.12
CA PHE A 49 9.10 4.00 -3.96
C PHE A 49 7.64 3.79 -4.35
N VAL A 50 7.17 4.48 -5.40
CA VAL A 50 5.81 4.25 -5.94
C VAL A 50 5.65 2.80 -6.42
N ALA A 51 6.61 2.28 -7.17
CA ALA A 51 6.58 0.90 -7.63
C ALA A 51 6.64 -0.11 -6.46
N ALA A 52 7.48 0.17 -5.47
CA ALA A 52 7.65 -0.68 -4.29
C ALA A 52 6.38 -0.74 -3.42
N PHE A 53 5.59 0.33 -3.38
CA PHE A 53 4.32 0.37 -2.66
C PHE A 53 3.32 -0.67 -3.21
N PHE A 54 3.28 -0.86 -4.52
CA PHE A 54 2.37 -1.80 -5.18
C PHE A 54 2.93 -3.24 -5.30
N ARG A 55 4.02 -3.54 -4.58
CA ARG A 55 4.58 -4.89 -4.60
C ARG A 55 3.66 -5.89 -3.91
N GLU A 56 3.52 -7.05 -4.52
CA GLU A 56 2.76 -8.18 -3.99
C GLU A 56 3.69 -9.40 -3.86
N PRO A 57 4.14 -9.74 -2.64
CA PRO A 57 4.96 -10.92 -2.41
C PRO A 57 4.10 -12.19 -2.53
N ARG A 58 4.70 -13.26 -3.03
CA ARG A 58 4.09 -14.59 -2.95
C ARG A 58 4.24 -15.09 -1.52
N ARG A 59 3.13 -15.35 -0.86
CA ARG A 59 3.10 -15.93 0.48
C ARG A 59 2.58 -17.35 0.41
N VAL A 60 3.17 -18.23 1.22
CA VAL A 60 2.64 -19.58 1.45
C VAL A 60 1.44 -19.42 2.38
N GLN A 61 0.29 -19.84 1.91
CA GLN A 61 -0.91 -19.90 2.75
C GLN A 61 -0.80 -21.14 3.63
N ILE A 62 -0.83 -20.93 4.93
CA ILE A 62 -0.93 -22.01 5.91
C ILE A 62 -2.43 -22.18 6.17
N HIS A 63 -2.95 -23.37 5.90
CA HIS A 63 -4.32 -23.72 6.21
C HIS A 63 -4.35 -24.37 7.59
N ASP A 64 -4.68 -23.60 8.60
CA ASP A 64 -4.90 -24.06 9.97
C ASP A 64 -6.17 -23.38 10.49
N GLU A 65 -7.23 -24.17 10.66
CA GLU A 65 -8.55 -23.69 11.09
C GLU A 65 -8.56 -23.19 12.55
N SER A 66 -7.54 -23.51 13.33
CA SER A 66 -7.40 -23.05 14.71
C SER A 66 -6.76 -21.67 14.85
N LEU A 67 -6.22 -21.12 13.76
CA LEU A 67 -5.46 -19.87 13.76
C LEU A 67 -6.16 -18.78 12.95
N LEU A 68 -6.12 -17.55 13.49
CA LEU A 68 -6.45 -16.33 12.77
C LEU A 68 -5.15 -15.70 12.27
N PHE A 69 -5.05 -15.50 10.95
CA PHE A 69 -3.86 -14.88 10.36
C PHE A 69 -4.04 -13.37 10.29
N SER A 70 -2.93 -12.63 10.48
CA SER A 70 -2.94 -11.18 10.29
C SER A 70 -3.38 -10.84 8.87
N PRO A 71 -4.36 -9.93 8.70
CA PRO A 71 -4.83 -9.52 7.37
C PRO A 71 -3.80 -8.70 6.59
N CYS A 72 -2.76 -8.16 7.24
CA CYS A 72 -1.77 -7.30 6.61
C CYS A 72 -0.41 -7.37 7.32
N ASP A 73 0.61 -6.81 6.67
CA ASP A 73 1.88 -6.50 7.32
C ASP A 73 1.72 -5.24 8.16
N GLY A 74 2.29 -5.26 9.37
CA GLY A 74 2.24 -4.09 10.22
C GLY A 74 2.62 -4.37 11.66
N ARG A 75 2.34 -3.39 12.51
CA ARG A 75 2.54 -3.48 13.96
C ARG A 75 1.20 -3.40 14.67
N VAL A 76 0.90 -4.34 15.53
CA VAL A 76 -0.26 -4.25 16.43
C VAL A 76 -0.07 -3.05 17.36
N VAL A 77 -1.01 -2.12 17.34
CA VAL A 77 -0.97 -0.87 18.12
C VAL A 77 -2.05 -0.83 19.20
N VAL A 78 -3.17 -1.52 18.98
CA VAL A 78 -4.26 -1.60 19.94
C VAL A 78 -4.77 -3.04 19.99
N THR A 79 -5.06 -3.51 21.21
CA THR A 79 -5.78 -4.75 21.48
C THR A 79 -6.70 -4.47 22.65
N GLU A 80 -7.99 -4.35 22.42
CA GLU A 80 -8.98 -3.99 23.43
C GLU A 80 -10.34 -4.61 23.15
N VAL A 81 -11.19 -4.69 24.16
CA VAL A 81 -12.58 -5.09 23.97
C VAL A 81 -13.41 -3.84 23.74
N VAL A 82 -14.13 -3.80 22.62
CA VAL A 82 -15.01 -2.70 22.23
C VAL A 82 -16.40 -3.22 21.94
N HIS A 83 -17.42 -2.39 22.19
CA HIS A 83 -18.78 -2.70 21.76
C HIS A 83 -18.92 -2.42 20.25
N GLU A 84 -19.33 -3.44 19.49
CA GLU A 84 -19.65 -3.28 18.07
C GLU A 84 -21.13 -2.91 17.92
N ASP A 85 -21.42 -1.69 17.43
CA ASP A 85 -22.78 -1.11 17.46
C ASP A 85 -23.57 -1.34 16.16
N GLU A 86 -22.92 -1.77 15.07
CA GLU A 86 -23.56 -1.70 13.76
C GLU A 86 -24.27 -2.99 13.35
N TYR A 87 -23.61 -4.13 13.50
CA TYR A 87 -24.09 -5.40 12.98
C TYR A 87 -24.25 -6.47 14.06
N ILE A 88 -23.17 -6.80 14.77
CA ILE A 88 -23.17 -7.89 15.74
C ILE A 88 -23.78 -7.43 17.08
N LYS A 89 -23.61 -6.15 17.45
CA LYS A 89 -24.15 -5.48 18.64
C LYS A 89 -23.78 -6.16 19.93
N GLN A 90 -22.50 -6.50 20.06
CA GLN A 90 -21.93 -7.13 21.27
C GLN A 90 -20.48 -6.72 21.46
N ASP A 91 -19.92 -7.02 22.62
CA ASP A 91 -18.53 -6.77 22.95
C ASP A 91 -17.61 -7.72 22.16
N MET A 92 -16.61 -7.16 21.49
CA MET A 92 -15.68 -7.88 20.63
C MET A 92 -14.24 -7.46 20.88
N LEU A 93 -13.32 -8.39 20.69
CA LEU A 93 -11.90 -8.09 20.70
C LEU A 93 -11.49 -7.38 19.40
N GLN A 94 -11.12 -6.10 19.54
CA GLN A 94 -10.56 -5.31 18.45
C GLN A 94 -9.03 -5.42 18.45
N ILE A 95 -8.45 -5.73 17.30
CA ILE A 95 -7.00 -5.70 17.07
C ILE A 95 -6.72 -4.69 15.95
N SER A 96 -6.05 -3.59 16.29
CA SER A 96 -5.67 -2.56 15.31
C SER A 96 -4.21 -2.73 14.90
N ILE A 97 -3.97 -2.74 13.58
CA ILE A 97 -2.66 -2.95 12.99
C ILE A 97 -2.28 -1.70 12.19
N PHE A 98 -1.19 -1.05 12.59
CA PHE A 98 -0.61 0.07 11.86
C PHE A 98 0.30 -0.43 10.73
N MET A 99 0.00 -0.01 9.51
CA MET A 99 0.77 -0.33 8.31
C MET A 99 1.59 0.89 7.88
N SER A 100 2.91 0.80 7.97
CA SER A 100 3.84 1.83 7.49
C SER A 100 3.86 1.85 5.96
N VAL A 101 4.14 3.00 5.34
CA VAL A 101 4.29 3.14 3.87
C VAL A 101 5.35 2.21 3.27
N THR A 102 6.30 1.74 4.06
CA THR A 102 7.33 0.77 3.65
C THR A 102 6.89 -0.68 3.75
N ASN A 103 5.77 -0.98 4.42
CA ASN A 103 5.19 -2.31 4.48
C ASN A 103 4.55 -2.70 3.13
N VAL A 104 4.20 -3.97 2.99
CA VAL A 104 3.39 -4.43 1.86
C VAL A 104 1.95 -3.94 2.05
N HIS A 105 1.45 -3.10 1.12
CA HIS A 105 0.10 -2.52 1.20
C HIS A 105 -0.94 -3.41 0.51
N VAL A 106 -1.01 -4.65 0.97
CA VAL A 106 -2.02 -5.63 0.53
C VAL A 106 -2.69 -6.21 1.77
N ASN A 107 -4.01 -6.28 1.73
CA ASN A 107 -4.81 -6.93 2.77
C ASN A 107 -5.33 -8.27 2.26
N TRP A 108 -5.33 -9.27 3.12
CA TRP A 108 -5.87 -10.60 2.88
C TRP A 108 -6.97 -10.91 3.90
N MET A 109 -7.89 -11.78 3.49
CA MET A 109 -8.89 -12.29 4.44
C MET A 109 -8.19 -13.14 5.51
N PRO A 110 -8.43 -12.85 6.80
CA PRO A 110 -7.76 -13.55 7.92
C PRO A 110 -8.25 -15.00 8.07
N VAL A 111 -9.46 -15.30 7.57
CA VAL A 111 -10.09 -16.63 7.59
C VAL A 111 -10.91 -16.84 6.33
N ALA A 112 -11.18 -18.10 6.00
CA ALA A 112 -12.18 -18.43 4.99
C ALA A 112 -13.60 -18.17 5.55
N GLY A 113 -14.48 -17.61 4.73
CA GLY A 113 -15.85 -17.31 5.17
C GLY A 113 -16.68 -16.66 4.08
N VAL A 114 -17.92 -16.32 4.43
CA VAL A 114 -18.88 -15.60 3.59
C VAL A 114 -19.05 -14.20 4.17
N VAL A 115 -19.02 -13.18 3.31
CA VAL A 115 -19.27 -11.80 3.74
C VAL A 115 -20.78 -11.62 3.92
N GLU A 116 -21.20 -11.45 5.17
CA GLU A 116 -22.62 -11.24 5.51
C GLU A 116 -22.98 -9.77 5.62
N TYR A 117 -22.02 -8.92 6.00
CA TYR A 117 -22.23 -7.49 6.17
C TYR A 117 -21.10 -6.70 5.53
N PHE A 118 -21.45 -5.61 4.85
CA PHE A 118 -20.53 -4.64 4.28
C PHE A 118 -21.09 -3.23 4.43
N LYS A 119 -20.27 -2.31 4.92
CA LYS A 119 -20.62 -0.89 5.00
C LYS A 119 -19.39 -0.03 4.73
N HIS A 120 -19.58 1.00 3.93
CA HIS A 120 -18.55 2.00 3.67
C HIS A 120 -18.79 3.24 4.55
N HIS A 121 -17.78 3.59 5.34
CA HIS A 121 -17.76 4.83 6.12
C HIS A 121 -16.88 5.86 5.43
N HIS A 122 -17.43 7.04 5.15
CA HIS A 122 -16.66 8.16 4.65
C HIS A 122 -15.75 8.69 5.76
N GLY A 123 -14.44 8.45 5.67
CA GLY A 123 -13.45 8.98 6.60
C GLY A 123 -13.00 10.40 6.24
N ARG A 124 -12.38 11.08 7.21
CA ARG A 124 -11.55 12.25 6.97
C ARG A 124 -10.11 11.76 6.93
N PHE A 125 -9.43 12.00 5.81
CA PHE A 125 -8.01 11.67 5.62
C PHE A 125 -7.13 12.82 6.13
#